data_0eebfea78c71709cc7e0c8ae53a7abce
#
_entry.id   0eebfea78c71709cc7e0c8ae53a7abce
#
_cell.length_a   1.000
_cell.length_b   1.000
_cell.length_c   1.000
_cell.angle_alpha   90.00
_cell.angle_beta   90.00
_cell.angle_gamma   90.00
#
_symmetry.space_group_name_H-M   'P 1'
#
loop_
_entity.id
_entity.type
_entity.pdbx_description
1 polymer ?
#
loop_
_entity_poly.entity_id
_entity_poly.type
_entity_poly.pdbx_seq_one_letter_code
_entity_poly.pdbx_strand_id
1 'polypeptide(L)'
;GKGTKMDNFAQIGHDAKLGKYCFLGAHASVGGVTVVKDNVSIWSMAAVNKDLVIAEGTTVLAYSAVDKDTLPGVTYFGLPADEVRKKWKEIAAMKSLPELVAKLNKQ
;
A
#
# COMPACT_ATOMS: atom_id res chain seq x y z
N GLY A 1 14.26 -6.52 10.67
CA GLY A 1 15.03 -5.91 11.74
C GLY A 1 14.42 -6.14 13.10
N LYS A 2 15.01 -5.53 14.10
CA LYS A 2 14.59 -5.69 15.50
C LYS A 2 13.11 -5.33 15.68
N GLY A 3 12.36 -6.18 16.37
CA GLY A 3 10.96 -5.95 16.69
C GLY A 3 10.01 -6.09 15.51
N THR A 4 10.49 -6.46 14.33
CA THR A 4 9.64 -6.68 13.17
C THR A 4 8.86 -7.98 13.32
N LYS A 5 7.57 -7.94 13.00
CA LYS A 5 6.66 -9.08 13.08
C LYS A 5 6.04 -9.35 11.72
N MET A 6 5.96 -10.62 11.38
CA MET A 6 5.34 -11.06 10.14
C MET A 6 4.30 -12.11 10.45
N ASP A 7 3.11 -11.93 9.93
CA ASP A 7 2.01 -12.90 10.07
C ASP A 7 2.15 -14.01 9.04
N ASN A 8 1.24 -14.99 9.09
CA ASN A 8 1.30 -16.20 8.27
C ASN A 8 1.32 -15.88 6.77
N PHE A 9 2.17 -16.59 6.06
CA PHE A 9 2.30 -16.49 4.60
C PHE A 9 2.73 -15.11 4.08
N ALA A 10 3.25 -14.23 4.94
CA ALA A 10 3.89 -13.02 4.46
C ALA A 10 5.16 -13.40 3.69
N GLN A 11 5.42 -12.74 2.56
CA GLN A 11 6.54 -13.07 1.69
C GLN A 11 7.46 -11.86 1.51
N ILE A 12 8.74 -12.11 1.66
CA ILE A 12 9.79 -11.12 1.44
C ILE A 12 10.59 -11.57 0.24
N GLY A 13 10.68 -10.72 -0.78
CA GLY A 13 11.44 -11.01 -1.98
C GLY A 13 12.95 -11.03 -1.73
N HIS A 14 13.70 -11.51 -2.74
CA HIS A 14 15.15 -11.60 -2.63
C HIS A 14 15.77 -10.22 -2.40
N ASP A 15 16.78 -10.15 -1.56
CA ASP A 15 17.54 -8.93 -1.25
C ASP A 15 16.70 -7.76 -0.72
N ALA A 16 15.45 -7.99 -0.34
CA ALA A 16 14.65 -6.97 0.32
C ALA A 16 15.14 -6.78 1.75
N LYS A 17 15.08 -5.55 2.24
CA LYS A 17 15.52 -5.20 3.59
C LYS A 17 14.37 -4.63 4.39
N LEU A 18 14.15 -5.16 5.59
CA LEU A 18 13.14 -4.67 6.51
C LEU A 18 13.80 -3.96 7.68
N GLY A 19 13.29 -2.77 7.99
CA GLY A 19 13.73 -2.01 9.14
C GLY A 19 13.24 -2.59 10.46
N LYS A 20 13.31 -1.77 11.50
CA LYS A 20 12.90 -2.12 12.87
C LYS A 20 11.42 -1.85 13.07
N TYR A 21 10.79 -2.67 13.91
CA TYR A 21 9.40 -2.47 14.34
C TYR A 21 8.41 -2.39 13.17
N CYS A 22 8.67 -3.13 12.11
CA CYS A 22 7.72 -3.27 11.01
C CYS A 22 6.69 -4.35 11.32
N PHE A 23 5.53 -4.25 10.69
CA PHE A 23 4.51 -5.28 10.75
C PHE A 23 4.05 -5.63 9.34
N LEU A 24 4.05 -6.93 9.03
CA LEU A 24 3.51 -7.46 7.79
C LEU A 24 2.34 -8.38 8.11
N GLY A 25 1.15 -8.03 7.64
CA GLY A 25 -0.05 -8.84 7.81
C GLY A 25 0.00 -10.12 7.01
N ALA A 26 -1.00 -10.99 7.22
CA ALA A 26 -1.07 -12.26 6.53
C ALA A 26 -1.11 -12.08 5.01
N HIS A 27 -0.31 -12.85 4.30
CA HIS A 27 -0.19 -12.82 2.84
C HIS A 27 0.30 -11.47 2.27
N ALA A 28 0.79 -10.57 3.10
CA ALA A 28 1.44 -9.36 2.58
C ALA A 28 2.73 -9.75 1.86
N SER A 29 3.06 -9.04 0.79
CA SER A 29 4.27 -9.35 0.03
C SER A 29 5.10 -8.10 -0.24
N VAL A 30 6.41 -8.27 -0.15
CA VAL A 30 7.39 -7.22 -0.47
C VAL A 30 8.26 -7.75 -1.61
N GLY A 31 8.28 -7.00 -2.70
CA GLY A 31 9.06 -7.36 -3.88
C GLY A 31 10.56 -7.33 -3.63
N GLY A 32 11.32 -7.98 -4.51
CA GLY A 32 12.77 -8.05 -4.39
C GLY A 32 13.44 -6.69 -4.41
N VAL A 33 14.57 -6.57 -3.71
CA VAL A 33 15.43 -5.38 -3.64
C VAL A 33 14.77 -4.17 -2.97
N THR A 34 13.51 -4.28 -2.56
CA THR A 34 12.78 -3.19 -1.88
C THR A 34 13.38 -2.94 -0.49
N VAL A 35 13.49 -1.67 -0.13
CA VAL A 35 13.93 -1.25 1.20
C VAL A 35 12.72 -0.73 1.97
N VAL A 36 12.37 -1.41 3.06
CA VAL A 36 11.31 -1.00 3.97
C VAL A 36 11.98 -0.39 5.20
N LYS A 37 11.72 0.89 5.44
CA LYS A 37 12.33 1.61 6.57
C LYS A 37 11.64 1.22 7.88
N ASP A 38 11.95 1.92 8.97
CA ASP A 38 11.45 1.58 10.30
C ASP A 38 9.96 1.94 10.47
N ASN A 39 9.30 1.22 11.37
CA ASN A 39 7.91 1.50 11.78
C ASN A 39 6.90 1.49 10.62
N VAL A 40 7.13 0.65 9.63
CA VAL A 40 6.21 0.48 8.49
C VAL A 40 5.23 -0.64 8.81
N SER A 41 3.95 -0.41 8.52
CA SER A 41 2.91 -1.42 8.65
C SER A 41 2.32 -1.72 7.28
N ILE A 42 2.39 -2.97 6.86
CA ILE A 42 1.82 -3.45 5.61
C ILE A 42 0.74 -4.46 5.98
N TRP A 43 -0.51 -4.08 5.75
CA TRP A 43 -1.65 -4.88 6.20
C TRP A 43 -1.88 -6.09 5.29
N SER A 44 -2.80 -6.95 5.73
CA SER A 44 -3.04 -8.23 5.08
C SER A 44 -3.35 -8.09 3.59
N MET A 45 -2.81 -8.99 2.79
CA MET A 45 -3.04 -9.08 1.34
C MET A 45 -2.54 -7.86 0.55
N ALA A 46 -1.79 -6.96 1.18
CA ALA A 46 -1.18 -5.84 0.46
C ALA A 46 0.11 -6.29 -0.24
N ALA A 47 0.42 -5.65 -1.34
CA ALA A 47 1.60 -5.97 -2.12
C ALA A 47 2.45 -4.70 -2.34
N VAL A 48 3.76 -4.85 -2.22
CA VAL A 48 4.72 -3.79 -2.52
C VAL A 48 5.58 -4.27 -3.68
N ASN A 49 5.62 -3.49 -4.74
CA ASN A 49 6.39 -3.85 -5.94
C ASN A 49 7.90 -3.86 -5.64
N LYS A 50 8.66 -4.43 -6.55
CA LYS A 50 10.11 -4.56 -6.40
C LYS A 50 10.82 -3.21 -6.51
N ASP A 51 12.02 -3.14 -5.94
CA ASP A 51 12.95 -2.02 -6.12
C ASP A 51 12.39 -0.67 -5.71
N LEU A 52 11.64 -0.66 -4.61
CA LEU A 52 11.05 0.56 -4.05
C LEU A 52 11.69 0.90 -2.71
N VAL A 53 11.49 2.13 -2.27
CA VAL A 53 11.79 2.58 -0.91
C VAL A 53 10.48 2.93 -0.22
N ILE A 54 10.16 2.15 0.82
CA ILE A 54 8.99 2.39 1.65
C ILE A 54 9.46 3.17 2.87
N ALA A 55 9.07 4.43 2.91
CA ALA A 55 9.59 5.38 3.91
C ALA A 55 9.12 5.06 5.32
N GLU A 56 9.86 5.57 6.29
CA GLU A 56 9.57 5.36 7.70
C GLU A 56 8.13 5.76 8.06
N GLY A 57 7.49 4.94 8.87
CA GLY A 57 6.14 5.22 9.36
C GLY A 57 5.02 5.06 8.33
N THR A 58 5.32 4.58 7.13
CA THR A 58 4.31 4.32 6.10
C THR A 58 3.35 3.23 6.57
N THR A 59 2.07 3.41 6.30
CA THR A 59 1.06 2.37 6.46
C THR A 59 0.47 2.05 5.10
N VAL A 60 0.45 0.76 4.74
CA VAL A 60 -0.19 0.28 3.53
C VAL A 60 -1.41 -0.53 3.94
N LEU A 61 -2.60 -0.08 3.59
CA LEU A 61 -3.84 -0.73 3.99
C LEU A 61 -4.05 -2.05 3.24
N ALA A 62 -4.94 -2.88 3.77
CA ALA A 62 -5.20 -4.22 3.22
C ALA A 62 -5.61 -4.16 1.75
N TYR A 63 -5.19 -5.14 0.98
CA TYR A 63 -5.52 -5.31 -0.45
C TYR A 63 -5.00 -4.21 -1.36
N SER A 64 -4.06 -3.42 -0.88
CA SER A 64 -3.46 -2.34 -1.68
C SER A 64 -2.23 -2.84 -2.44
N ALA A 65 -1.88 -2.16 -3.51
CA ALA A 65 -0.68 -2.48 -4.27
C ALA A 65 0.13 -1.21 -4.50
N VAL A 66 1.31 -1.16 -3.88
CA VAL A 66 2.22 0.00 -3.95
C VAL A 66 3.14 -0.18 -5.15
N ASP A 67 3.15 0.78 -6.06
CA ASP A 67 3.96 0.76 -7.28
C ASP A 67 4.98 1.90 -7.36
N LYS A 68 5.13 2.68 -6.30
CA LYS A 68 6.07 3.81 -6.24
C LYS A 68 6.60 3.97 -4.83
N ASP A 69 7.71 4.69 -4.70
CA ASP A 69 8.26 5.05 -3.40
C ASP A 69 7.21 5.81 -2.58
N THR A 70 7.24 5.61 -1.27
CA THR A 70 6.28 6.25 -0.37
C THR A 70 6.91 7.41 0.38
N LEU A 71 6.05 8.30 0.88
CA LEU A 71 6.47 9.42 1.74
C LEU A 71 6.36 9.03 3.20
N PRO A 72 7.23 9.57 4.07
CA PRO A 72 7.22 9.23 5.49
C PRO A 72 5.88 9.53 6.16
N GLY A 73 5.41 8.60 6.98
CA GLY A 73 4.23 8.78 7.81
C GLY A 73 2.89 8.80 7.08
N VAL A 74 2.87 8.54 5.79
CA VAL A 74 1.65 8.59 4.98
C VAL A 74 1.00 7.23 4.91
N THR A 75 -0.34 7.21 4.93
CA THR A 75 -1.14 5.99 4.74
C THR A 75 -1.56 5.89 3.28
N TYR A 76 -1.32 4.72 2.70
CA TYR A 76 -1.60 4.43 1.28
C TYR A 76 -2.71 3.41 1.13
N PHE A 77 -3.55 3.59 0.11
CA PHE A 77 -4.65 2.68 -0.17
C PHE A 77 -4.88 2.55 -1.68
N GLY A 78 -5.28 1.37 -2.09
CA GLY A 78 -5.81 1.14 -3.42
C GLY A 78 -4.88 0.40 -4.37
N LEU A 79 -5.29 0.35 -5.63
CA LEU A 79 -4.57 -0.30 -6.73
C LEU A 79 -4.66 0.58 -7.97
N PRO A 80 -3.62 1.30 -8.37
CA PRO A 80 -2.37 1.48 -7.61
C PRO A 80 -2.61 2.28 -6.33
N ALA A 81 -1.83 2.00 -5.31
CA ALA A 81 -1.98 2.67 -4.03
C ALA A 81 -1.51 4.11 -4.10
N ASP A 82 -2.28 4.98 -3.46
CA ASP A 82 -1.92 6.37 -3.31
C ASP A 82 -2.33 6.81 -1.91
N GLU A 83 -2.13 8.09 -1.58
CA GLU A 83 -2.55 8.60 -0.29
C GLU A 83 -4.04 8.30 -0.08
N VAL A 84 -4.41 7.85 1.12
CA VAL A 84 -5.71 7.25 1.37
C VAL A 84 -6.89 8.19 1.10
N ARG A 85 -6.78 9.45 1.48
CA ARG A 85 -7.88 10.42 1.26
C ARG A 85 -8.09 10.70 -0.21
N LYS A 86 -6.99 10.79 -0.96
CA LYS A 86 -7.05 10.96 -2.40
C LYS A 86 -7.76 9.78 -3.04
N LYS A 87 -7.41 8.57 -2.64
CA LYS A 87 -8.05 7.35 -3.16
C LYS A 87 -9.53 7.28 -2.81
N TRP A 88 -9.90 7.63 -1.60
CA TRP A 88 -11.31 7.63 -1.21
C TRP A 88 -12.14 8.63 -2.01
N LYS A 89 -11.58 9.79 -2.32
CA LYS A 89 -12.24 10.77 -3.19
C LYS A 89 -12.40 10.24 -4.61
N GLU A 90 -11.39 9.57 -5.14
CA GLU A 90 -11.46 8.95 -6.47
C GLU A 90 -12.54 7.86 -6.50
N ILE A 91 -12.58 7.00 -5.48
CA ILE A 91 -13.59 5.94 -5.39
C ILE A 91 -14.99 6.53 -5.29
N ALA A 92 -15.17 7.55 -4.46
CA ALA A 92 -16.47 8.23 -4.32
C ALA A 92 -16.93 8.84 -5.65
N ALA A 93 -16.01 9.50 -6.36
CA ALA A 93 -16.29 10.06 -7.68
C ALA A 93 -16.66 8.97 -8.69
N MET A 94 -15.96 7.85 -8.67
CA MET A 94 -16.24 6.71 -9.54
C MET A 94 -17.64 6.15 -9.28
N LYS A 95 -18.06 6.08 -8.03
CA LYS A 95 -19.42 5.62 -7.68
C LYS A 95 -20.51 6.55 -8.18
N SER A 96 -20.22 7.85 -8.29
CA SER A 96 -21.16 8.84 -8.80
C SER A 96 -21.17 8.90 -10.33
N LEU A 97 -20.20 8.30 -10.98
CA LEU A 97 -20.01 8.43 -12.42
C LEU A 97 -21.21 7.95 -13.24
N PRO A 98 -21.87 6.80 -12.93
CA PRO A 98 -23.04 6.38 -13.71
C PRO A 98 -24.16 7.39 -13.73
N GLU A 99 -24.45 8.04 -12.60
CA GLU A 99 -25.50 9.09 -12.53
C GLU A 99 -25.11 10.32 -13.33
N LEU A 100 -23.85 10.73 -13.27
CA LEU A 100 -23.35 11.87 -14.03
C LEU A 100 -23.44 11.59 -15.54
N VAL A 101 -23.02 10.41 -15.96
CA VAL A 101 -23.10 10.01 -17.38
C VAL A 101 -24.55 10.01 -17.84
N ALA A 102 -25.48 9.50 -17.04
CA ALA A 102 -26.90 9.49 -17.35
C ALA A 102 -27.45 10.92 -17.53
N LYS A 103 -27.04 11.87 -16.67
CA LYS A 103 -27.42 13.27 -16.79
C LYS A 103 -26.91 13.92 -18.08
N LEU A 104 -25.65 13.63 -18.43
CA LEU A 104 -25.05 14.17 -19.65
C LEU A 104 -25.76 13.65 -20.91
N ASN A 105 -26.18 12.38 -20.91
CA ASN A 105 -26.87 11.77 -22.04
C ASN A 105 -28.28 12.31 -22.25
N LYS A 106 -28.85 13.00 -21.27
CA LYS A 106 -30.20 13.61 -21.38
C LYS A 106 -30.19 15.03 -21.94
N GLN A 107 -29.03 15.61 -22.13
CA GLN A 107 -28.90 16.98 -22.65
C GLN A 107 -28.85 17.04 -24.17
#